data_dd2845b3dfdb21a7c2f5611b2ccf3019
#
_entry.id   dd2845b3dfdb21a7c2f5611b2ccf3019
#
_cell.length_a   1.000
_cell.length_b   1.000
_cell.length_c   1.000
_cell.angle_alpha   90.00
_cell.angle_beta   90.00
_cell.angle_gamma   90.00
#
_symmetry.space_group_name_H-M   'P 1'
#
loop_
_entity.id
_entity.type
_entity.pdbx_description
1 polymer ?
#
loop_
_entity_poly.entity_id
_entity_poly.type
_entity_poly.pdbx_seq_one_letter_code
_entity_poly.pdbx_strand_id
1 'polypeptide(L)'
;MESIEAIIQQQQLAGKLFGGFFGLEVEQHRVLTNGKLSRHPYPAAFSSRRHNPYLKTDFCDNMFELVAPPVQGATAAVQNLKYLQQIVNDHLAADERIWPLSIMAPLSADDLAFATTFNTRQWMADYHDYLGAKYGIARELMAGVHVNFSLHRDLIAALFAASGQSDLAAFKNHLYFRLAQGFVAHRWLFTYLFGASPVLANPLKGMPDNLAFPVRSLRSSDFGYTNFSSETITYSSLGAQLDQLKRFVAEGKFYSLHEFYGPVRLKSRGANSDDLIAHGTERLEFRAFDLDPLSRAGISNDTLNFLEVFLAYWLVADQEADLTEADEKNQAVALQHPHQEFDWTKERGLALLDDLDAFVAKYGAPKEYQAALLFARRRLEDPRLTIGGQLIDKADPDGGLLSYGLKIANSHHDWYKSMAYPLQPTIATYPAPAQELIKAAIELGIKAKVTQNSFALILGDHQEQYAANQAFDMTNGAKQAVLVAFPEQVNYTDQVDQVQV
;
A
#
# COMPACT_ATOMS: atom_id res chain seq x y z
N MET A 1 21.11 28.06 7.73
CA MET A 1 19.76 27.89 7.18
C MET A 1 18.77 28.10 8.30
N GLU A 2 17.67 28.77 8.01
CA GLU A 2 16.56 28.85 8.96
C GLU A 2 15.98 27.46 9.19
N SER A 3 15.53 27.15 10.41
CA SER A 3 14.97 25.82 10.70
C SER A 3 13.61 25.66 9.99
N ILE A 4 13.26 24.43 9.61
CA ILE A 4 11.94 24.13 9.02
C ILE A 4 10.82 24.61 9.94
N GLU A 5 10.99 24.47 11.24
CA GLU A 5 10.06 24.97 12.25
C GLU A 5 9.84 26.50 12.15
N ALA A 6 10.92 27.27 12.05
CA ALA A 6 10.85 28.73 11.94
C ALA A 6 10.10 29.15 10.67
N ILE A 7 10.39 28.49 9.54
CA ILE A 7 9.71 28.75 8.26
C ILE A 7 8.21 28.47 8.38
N ILE A 8 7.81 27.33 8.98
CA ILE A 8 6.41 26.94 9.18
C ILE A 8 5.67 27.99 10.02
N GLN A 9 6.30 28.47 11.10
CA GLN A 9 5.70 29.49 11.97
C GLN A 9 5.57 30.84 11.27
N GLN A 10 6.62 31.33 10.63
CA GLN A 10 6.64 32.64 9.96
C GLN A 10 5.64 32.70 8.79
N GLN A 11 5.53 31.64 8.03
CA GLN A 11 4.67 31.57 6.85
C GLN A 11 3.28 30.98 7.12
N GLN A 12 2.96 30.71 8.40
CA GLN A 12 1.67 30.16 8.85
C GLN A 12 1.29 28.85 8.13
N LEU A 13 2.25 27.94 7.94
CA LEU A 13 2.08 26.69 7.20
C LEU A 13 1.61 25.51 8.06
N ALA A 14 1.27 25.72 9.34
CA ALA A 14 0.87 24.65 10.26
C ALA A 14 -0.24 23.74 9.69
N GLY A 15 -1.27 24.33 9.06
CA GLY A 15 -2.34 23.56 8.42
C GLY A 15 -1.92 22.76 7.19
N LYS A 16 -0.72 23.01 6.62
CA LYS A 16 -0.17 22.24 5.49
C LYS A 16 0.64 21.05 5.92
N LEU A 17 1.01 20.95 7.21
CA LEU A 17 1.70 19.78 7.78
C LEU A 17 0.82 18.52 7.74
N PHE A 18 -0.50 18.69 7.88
CA PHE A 18 -1.50 17.65 7.92
C PHE A 18 -2.35 17.63 6.64
N GLY A 19 -1.77 17.97 5.53
CA GLY A 19 -2.43 18.05 4.23
C GLY A 19 -1.80 17.15 3.18
N GLY A 20 -1.18 16.06 3.59
CA GLY A 20 -0.54 15.10 2.71
C GLY A 20 -1.52 14.38 1.79
N PHE A 21 -0.99 13.83 0.72
CA PHE A 21 -1.74 13.05 -0.26
C PHE A 21 -1.39 11.58 -0.11
N PHE A 22 -2.42 10.74 -0.08
CA PHE A 22 -2.30 9.28 0.00
C PHE A 22 -2.82 8.63 -1.27
N GLY A 23 -2.01 7.76 -1.88
CA GLY A 23 -2.41 6.77 -2.87
C GLY A 23 -2.23 5.39 -2.26
N LEU A 24 -3.21 4.51 -2.40
CA LEU A 24 -3.19 3.19 -1.78
C LEU A 24 -3.15 2.09 -2.84
N GLU A 25 -2.27 1.12 -2.63
CA GLU A 25 -2.21 -0.11 -3.41
C GLU A 25 -2.48 -1.27 -2.46
N VAL A 26 -3.50 -2.09 -2.74
CA VAL A 26 -3.81 -3.25 -1.91
C VAL A 26 -3.73 -4.51 -2.74
N GLU A 27 -2.94 -5.45 -2.24
CA GLU A 27 -2.82 -6.80 -2.79
C GLU A 27 -3.77 -7.72 -2.04
N GLN A 28 -4.63 -8.46 -2.74
CA GLN A 28 -5.60 -9.36 -2.11
C GLN A 28 -5.89 -10.56 -3.00
N HIS A 29 -5.85 -11.76 -2.41
CA HIS A 29 -6.18 -12.98 -3.14
C HIS A 29 -7.69 -13.18 -3.31
N ARG A 30 -8.07 -13.78 -4.45
CA ARG A 30 -9.38 -14.37 -4.65
C ARG A 30 -9.37 -15.81 -4.12
N VAL A 31 -10.31 -16.13 -3.26
CA VAL A 31 -10.52 -17.47 -2.70
C VAL A 31 -11.94 -17.93 -2.94
N LEU A 32 -12.13 -19.23 -2.95
CA LEU A 32 -13.47 -19.83 -2.92
C LEU A 32 -14.05 -19.76 -1.50
N THR A 33 -15.38 -19.93 -1.38
CA THR A 33 -16.09 -19.95 -0.10
C THR A 33 -15.62 -21.05 0.87
N ASN A 34 -14.83 -22.01 0.40
CA ASN A 34 -14.19 -23.04 1.22
C ASN A 34 -12.70 -22.72 1.57
N GLY A 35 -12.20 -21.52 1.19
CA GLY A 35 -10.86 -21.05 1.47
C GLY A 35 -9.75 -21.50 0.50
N LYS A 36 -10.07 -22.33 -0.50
CA LYS A 36 -9.11 -22.69 -1.54
C LYS A 36 -8.85 -21.49 -2.46
N LEU A 37 -7.67 -21.41 -3.06
CA LEU A 37 -7.40 -20.42 -4.09
C LEU A 37 -8.44 -20.51 -5.22
N SER A 38 -8.99 -19.37 -5.61
CA SER A 38 -9.84 -19.30 -6.78
C SER A 38 -9.04 -19.54 -8.05
N ARG A 39 -9.56 -20.39 -8.94
CA ARG A 39 -9.04 -20.61 -10.30
C ARG A 39 -9.99 -20.05 -11.36
N HIS A 40 -10.99 -19.27 -10.95
CA HIS A 40 -11.80 -18.53 -11.90
C HIS A 40 -10.92 -17.53 -12.67
N PRO A 41 -11.17 -17.32 -13.95
CA PRO A 41 -10.42 -16.35 -14.73
C PRO A 41 -10.60 -14.95 -14.17
N TYR A 42 -9.67 -14.06 -14.53
CA TYR A 42 -9.82 -12.63 -14.23
C TYR A 42 -11.17 -12.13 -14.81
N PRO A 43 -11.94 -11.30 -14.06
CA PRO A 43 -13.28 -10.93 -14.47
C PRO A 43 -13.34 -10.30 -15.85
N ALA A 44 -14.11 -10.88 -16.76
CA ALA A 44 -14.26 -10.39 -18.15
C ALA A 44 -14.88 -8.98 -18.23
N ALA A 45 -15.46 -8.50 -17.13
CA ALA A 45 -15.97 -7.14 -17.03
C ALA A 45 -14.87 -6.08 -17.02
N PHE A 46 -13.66 -6.44 -16.65
CA PHE A 46 -12.51 -5.54 -16.60
C PHE A 46 -11.75 -5.62 -17.93
N SER A 47 -11.09 -4.50 -18.27
CA SER A 47 -10.17 -4.50 -19.40
C SER A 47 -8.88 -5.24 -19.04
N SER A 48 -7.95 -5.30 -20.01
CA SER A 48 -6.64 -5.87 -19.81
C SER A 48 -5.99 -5.39 -18.48
N ARG A 49 -5.72 -6.35 -17.59
CA ARG A 49 -4.98 -6.11 -16.35
C ARG A 49 -3.59 -5.49 -16.54
N ARG A 50 -3.04 -5.65 -17.75
CA ARG A 50 -1.75 -5.07 -18.15
C ARG A 50 -1.82 -3.56 -18.29
N HIS A 51 -2.97 -3.02 -18.72
CA HIS A 51 -3.16 -1.61 -19.04
C HIS A 51 -4.10 -0.90 -18.05
N ASN A 52 -4.91 -1.64 -17.29
CA ASN A 52 -5.81 -1.04 -16.33
C ASN A 52 -4.98 -0.39 -15.18
N PRO A 53 -5.09 0.92 -14.95
CA PRO A 53 -4.32 1.60 -13.90
C PRO A 53 -4.85 1.37 -12.50
N TYR A 54 -6.06 0.79 -12.35
CA TYR A 54 -6.75 0.61 -11.07
C TYR A 54 -6.87 -0.85 -10.64
N LEU A 55 -7.13 -1.73 -11.61
CA LEU A 55 -7.49 -3.13 -11.39
C LEU A 55 -6.45 -3.99 -12.12
N LYS A 56 -5.52 -4.53 -11.36
CA LYS A 56 -4.43 -5.35 -11.87
C LYS A 56 -4.38 -6.68 -11.15
N THR A 57 -3.47 -7.53 -11.58
CA THR A 57 -2.98 -8.64 -10.77
C THR A 57 -1.49 -8.42 -10.49
N ASP A 58 -1.03 -8.85 -9.32
CA ASP A 58 0.38 -8.83 -8.96
C ASP A 58 1.05 -10.17 -9.34
N PHE A 59 1.64 -10.90 -8.39
CA PHE A 59 2.44 -12.09 -8.66
C PHE A 59 1.69 -13.19 -9.42
N CYS A 60 0.42 -13.43 -9.13
CA CYS A 60 -0.38 -14.47 -9.77
C CYS A 60 -1.79 -14.00 -10.19
N ASP A 61 -2.47 -14.81 -11.03
CA ASP A 61 -3.77 -14.45 -11.62
C ASP A 61 -4.86 -14.17 -10.58
N ASN A 62 -4.83 -14.88 -9.47
CA ASN A 62 -5.85 -14.74 -8.42
C ASN A 62 -5.50 -13.69 -7.35
N MET A 63 -4.38 -12.97 -7.48
CA MET A 63 -3.95 -11.91 -6.59
C MET A 63 -4.23 -10.55 -7.23
N PHE A 64 -5.35 -9.94 -6.88
CA PHE A 64 -5.62 -8.56 -7.29
C PHE A 64 -4.62 -7.60 -6.66
N GLU A 65 -4.21 -6.61 -7.45
CA GLU A 65 -3.58 -5.37 -7.01
C GLU A 65 -4.51 -4.21 -7.37
N LEU A 66 -5.13 -3.60 -6.37
CA LEU A 66 -6.03 -2.47 -6.56
C LEU A 66 -5.29 -1.17 -6.24
N VAL A 67 -5.18 -0.29 -7.23
CA VAL A 67 -4.42 0.95 -7.14
C VAL A 67 -5.37 2.14 -7.10
N ALA A 68 -5.61 2.68 -5.89
CA ALA A 68 -6.42 3.87 -5.70
C ALA A 68 -5.60 5.14 -5.97
N PRO A 69 -6.11 6.07 -6.79
CA PRO A 69 -5.39 7.30 -7.12
C PRO A 69 -5.16 8.17 -5.88
N PRO A 70 -4.05 8.94 -5.86
CA PRO A 70 -3.73 9.79 -4.72
C PRO A 70 -4.77 10.89 -4.52
N VAL A 71 -5.14 11.09 -3.25
CA VAL A 71 -6.07 12.12 -2.81
C VAL A 71 -5.62 12.67 -1.45
N GLN A 72 -6.01 13.90 -1.14
CA GLN A 72 -5.64 14.53 0.13
C GLN A 72 -6.38 13.90 1.30
N GLY A 73 -5.61 13.47 2.31
CA GLY A 73 -6.09 12.96 3.59
C GLY A 73 -6.49 11.48 3.60
N ALA A 74 -6.33 10.87 4.75
CA ALA A 74 -6.52 9.43 4.99
C ALA A 74 -7.94 8.95 4.65
N THR A 75 -8.96 9.67 5.11
CA THR A 75 -10.37 9.27 4.93
C THR A 75 -10.74 9.18 3.46
N ALA A 76 -10.36 10.17 2.65
CA ALA A 76 -10.65 10.16 1.21
C ALA A 76 -9.89 9.04 0.48
N ALA A 77 -8.65 8.76 0.88
CA ALA A 77 -7.86 7.67 0.31
C ALA A 77 -8.49 6.29 0.58
N VAL A 78 -8.90 6.04 1.82
CA VAL A 78 -9.60 4.80 2.19
C VAL A 78 -10.96 4.67 1.47
N GLN A 79 -11.67 5.79 1.26
CA GLN A 79 -12.93 5.78 0.49
C GLN A 79 -12.71 5.47 -0.99
N ASN A 80 -11.66 6.03 -1.62
CA ASN A 80 -11.28 5.68 -2.98
C ASN A 80 -10.97 4.19 -3.12
N LEU A 81 -10.21 3.63 -2.17
CA LEU A 81 -9.89 2.20 -2.17
C LEU A 81 -11.14 1.34 -2.01
N LYS A 82 -12.03 1.68 -1.06
CA LYS A 82 -13.32 0.98 -0.87
C LYS A 82 -14.19 1.01 -2.12
N TYR A 83 -14.15 2.09 -2.89
CA TYR A 83 -14.88 2.17 -4.15
C TYR A 83 -14.35 1.16 -5.19
N LEU A 84 -13.03 1.03 -5.34
CA LEU A 84 -12.46 0.00 -6.21
C LEU A 84 -12.81 -1.42 -5.72
N GLN A 85 -12.74 -1.66 -4.42
CA GLN A 85 -13.13 -2.94 -3.82
C GLN A 85 -14.63 -3.23 -4.02
N GLN A 86 -15.49 -2.22 -3.99
CA GLN A 86 -16.92 -2.37 -4.33
C GLN A 86 -17.09 -2.82 -5.78
N ILE A 87 -16.39 -2.17 -6.73
CA ILE A 87 -16.42 -2.57 -8.15
C ILE A 87 -15.96 -4.03 -8.30
N VAL A 88 -14.87 -4.43 -7.62
CA VAL A 88 -14.39 -5.81 -7.67
C VAL A 88 -15.42 -6.80 -7.11
N ASN A 89 -16.01 -6.50 -5.95
CA ASN A 89 -17.00 -7.39 -5.33
C ASN A 89 -18.27 -7.56 -6.18
N ASP A 90 -18.62 -6.58 -7.03
CA ASP A 90 -19.72 -6.70 -7.98
C ASP A 90 -19.49 -7.76 -9.07
N HIS A 91 -18.23 -8.06 -9.39
CA HIS A 91 -17.81 -8.92 -10.49
C HIS A 91 -17.20 -10.27 -10.05
N LEU A 92 -17.13 -10.54 -8.74
CA LEU A 92 -16.73 -11.85 -8.26
C LEU A 92 -17.76 -12.93 -8.64
N ALA A 93 -17.27 -14.14 -8.92
CA ALA A 93 -18.16 -15.29 -9.06
C ALA A 93 -18.92 -15.57 -7.74
N ALA A 94 -20.06 -16.22 -7.80
CA ALA A 94 -20.92 -16.43 -6.64
C ALA A 94 -20.24 -17.16 -5.47
N ASP A 95 -19.28 -18.02 -5.78
CA ASP A 95 -18.48 -18.80 -4.85
C ASP A 95 -17.11 -18.17 -4.54
N GLU A 96 -16.80 -16.95 -5.09
CA GLU A 96 -15.56 -16.24 -4.81
C GLU A 96 -15.69 -15.23 -3.68
N ARG A 97 -14.60 -15.02 -2.98
CA ARG A 97 -14.40 -14.00 -1.94
C ARG A 97 -13.02 -13.38 -2.04
N ILE A 98 -12.86 -12.18 -1.52
CA ILE A 98 -11.56 -11.56 -1.32
C ILE A 98 -11.01 -11.99 0.04
N TRP A 99 -9.80 -12.55 0.03
CA TRP A 99 -9.12 -12.98 1.25
C TRP A 99 -8.60 -11.78 2.04
N PRO A 100 -8.92 -11.65 3.34
CA PRO A 100 -8.63 -10.42 4.10
C PRO A 100 -7.31 -10.43 4.85
N LEU A 101 -6.53 -11.52 4.80
CA LEU A 101 -5.29 -11.69 5.55
C LEU A 101 -4.08 -11.64 4.62
N SER A 102 -2.94 -11.14 5.13
CA SER A 102 -1.67 -11.12 4.39
C SER A 102 -1.11 -12.51 4.12
N ILE A 103 -1.39 -13.46 5.00
CA ILE A 103 -0.96 -14.86 4.86
C ILE A 103 -2.16 -15.68 4.37
N MET A 104 -1.91 -16.49 3.35
CA MET A 104 -2.90 -17.44 2.85
C MET A 104 -3.09 -18.60 3.83
N ALA A 105 -4.28 -19.24 3.76
CA ALA A 105 -4.46 -20.58 4.30
C ALA A 105 -3.42 -21.55 3.70
N PRO A 106 -3.14 -22.70 4.35
CA PRO A 106 -2.17 -23.65 3.83
C PRO A 106 -2.46 -24.01 2.37
N LEU A 107 -1.44 -23.82 1.52
CA LEU A 107 -1.51 -24.05 0.07
C LEU A 107 -1.02 -25.46 -0.27
N SER A 108 -1.74 -26.14 -1.16
CA SER A 108 -1.30 -27.39 -1.73
C SER A 108 -0.17 -27.17 -2.77
N ALA A 109 0.53 -28.25 -3.14
CA ALA A 109 1.50 -28.18 -4.23
C ALA A 109 0.85 -27.74 -5.57
N ASP A 110 -0.41 -28.13 -5.81
CA ASP A 110 -1.16 -27.72 -7.00
C ASP A 110 -1.53 -26.23 -6.96
N ASP A 111 -1.79 -25.65 -5.77
CA ASP A 111 -2.03 -24.21 -5.63
C ASP A 111 -0.76 -23.41 -5.91
N LEU A 112 0.39 -23.87 -5.40
CA LEU A 112 1.68 -23.24 -5.67
C LEU A 112 2.06 -23.33 -7.16
N ALA A 113 1.81 -24.48 -7.81
CA ALA A 113 2.02 -24.62 -9.25
C ALA A 113 1.11 -23.71 -10.07
N PHE A 114 -0.18 -23.58 -9.67
CA PHE A 114 -1.11 -22.66 -10.31
C PHE A 114 -0.67 -21.20 -10.18
N ALA A 115 -0.16 -20.79 -9.02
CA ALA A 115 0.27 -19.43 -8.78
C ALA A 115 1.40 -18.94 -9.71
N THR A 116 2.17 -19.87 -10.32
CA THR A 116 3.26 -19.54 -11.25
C THR A 116 2.86 -19.60 -12.73
N THR A 117 1.64 -20.00 -13.06
CA THR A 117 1.24 -20.29 -14.47
C THR A 117 0.84 -19.09 -15.27
N PHE A 118 0.61 -17.93 -14.62
CA PHE A 118 0.06 -16.76 -15.30
C PHE A 118 1.03 -15.57 -15.35
N ASN A 119 1.24 -15.08 -16.57
CA ASN A 119 1.87 -13.78 -16.82
C ASN A 119 1.46 -13.18 -18.16
N THR A 120 1.23 -11.89 -18.20
CA THR A 120 0.86 -11.16 -19.42
C THR A 120 2.04 -10.67 -20.24
N ARG A 121 3.27 -10.71 -19.67
CA ARG A 121 4.50 -10.24 -20.32
C ARG A 121 5.62 -11.24 -20.08
N GLN A 122 6.39 -11.58 -21.13
CA GLN A 122 7.46 -12.56 -20.99
C GLN A 122 8.49 -12.18 -19.92
N TRP A 123 8.95 -10.93 -19.90
CA TRP A 123 9.93 -10.50 -18.89
C TRP A 123 9.40 -10.57 -17.46
N MET A 124 8.09 -10.35 -17.26
CA MET A 124 7.45 -10.53 -15.94
C MET A 124 7.39 -12.00 -15.57
N ALA A 125 7.09 -12.89 -16.54
CA ALA A 125 7.14 -14.32 -16.31
C ALA A 125 8.53 -14.75 -15.85
N ASP A 126 9.56 -14.36 -16.58
CA ASP A 126 10.96 -14.68 -16.27
C ASP A 126 11.37 -14.11 -14.91
N TYR A 127 10.91 -12.90 -14.59
CA TYR A 127 11.15 -12.26 -13.29
C TYR A 127 10.45 -12.99 -12.14
N HIS A 128 9.17 -13.37 -12.29
CA HIS A 128 8.44 -14.11 -11.27
C HIS A 128 8.99 -15.53 -11.08
N ASP A 129 9.41 -16.20 -12.14
CA ASP A 129 10.10 -17.50 -12.04
C ASP A 129 11.40 -17.38 -11.26
N TYR A 130 12.18 -16.31 -11.52
CA TYR A 130 13.38 -16.00 -10.76
C TYR A 130 13.07 -15.74 -9.27
N LEU A 131 12.06 -14.92 -8.97
CA LEU A 131 11.66 -14.62 -7.58
C LEU A 131 11.17 -15.87 -6.85
N GLY A 132 10.33 -16.68 -7.51
CA GLY A 132 9.86 -17.96 -6.96
C GLY A 132 10.98 -18.94 -6.67
N ALA A 133 12.02 -18.99 -7.54
CA ALA A 133 13.21 -19.82 -7.33
C ALA A 133 14.11 -19.27 -6.20
N LYS A 134 14.28 -17.96 -6.11
CA LYS A 134 15.15 -17.29 -5.13
C LYS A 134 14.53 -17.24 -3.74
N TYR A 135 13.31 -16.74 -3.61
CA TYR A 135 12.64 -16.45 -2.33
C TYR A 135 11.61 -17.51 -1.94
N GLY A 136 11.13 -18.28 -2.90
CA GLY A 136 10.05 -19.24 -2.72
C GLY A 136 8.67 -18.64 -2.98
N ILE A 137 7.84 -19.35 -3.76
CA ILE A 137 6.51 -18.89 -4.20
C ILE A 137 5.62 -18.47 -3.02
N ALA A 138 5.66 -19.21 -1.90
CA ALA A 138 4.84 -18.89 -0.74
C ALA A 138 5.17 -17.52 -0.10
N ARG A 139 6.40 -17.02 -0.25
CA ARG A 139 6.77 -15.65 0.16
C ARG A 139 6.17 -14.60 -0.76
N GLU A 140 6.24 -14.86 -2.06
CA GLU A 140 5.71 -13.95 -3.09
C GLU A 140 4.17 -13.86 -3.05
N LEU A 141 3.50 -14.84 -2.45
CA LEU A 141 2.05 -14.83 -2.22
C LEU A 141 1.62 -14.07 -0.94
N MET A 142 2.56 -13.45 -0.21
CA MET A 142 2.20 -12.63 0.95
C MET A 142 1.65 -11.28 0.51
N ALA A 143 0.37 -11.07 0.71
CA ALA A 143 -0.33 -9.83 0.36
C ALA A 143 -0.09 -8.72 1.38
N GLY A 144 -0.18 -7.46 0.94
CA GLY A 144 0.01 -6.29 1.79
C GLY A 144 -0.66 -5.03 1.28
N VAL A 145 -0.39 -3.93 1.96
CA VAL A 145 -0.81 -2.59 1.52
C VAL A 145 0.43 -1.74 1.30
N HIS A 146 0.53 -1.15 0.11
CA HIS A 146 1.51 -0.10 -0.16
C HIS A 146 0.85 1.27 0.00
N VAL A 147 1.47 2.11 0.81
CA VAL A 147 0.99 3.47 1.06
C VAL A 147 1.91 4.44 0.36
N ASN A 148 1.42 5.06 -0.72
CA ASN A 148 2.10 6.17 -1.38
C ASN A 148 1.72 7.46 -0.65
N PHE A 149 2.72 8.22 -0.19
CA PHE A 149 2.53 9.46 0.53
C PHE A 149 3.34 10.60 -0.09
N SER A 150 2.73 11.75 -0.24
CA SER A 150 3.42 12.99 -0.59
C SER A 150 2.98 14.16 0.29
N LEU A 151 3.93 15.01 0.64
CA LEU A 151 3.69 16.26 1.36
C LEU A 151 2.82 17.21 0.53
N HIS A 152 2.15 18.14 1.21
CA HIS A 152 1.40 19.20 0.53
C HIS A 152 2.35 20.04 -0.36
N ARG A 153 1.96 20.28 -1.61
CA ARG A 153 2.80 20.96 -2.59
C ARG A 153 3.21 22.36 -2.16
N ASP A 154 2.28 23.13 -1.57
CA ASP A 154 2.58 24.48 -1.09
C ASP A 154 3.59 24.47 0.06
N LEU A 155 3.57 23.41 0.92
CA LEU A 155 4.56 23.25 1.97
C LEU A 155 5.95 23.05 1.38
N ILE A 156 6.10 22.14 0.40
CA ILE A 156 7.37 21.92 -0.29
C ILE A 156 7.86 23.21 -0.97
N ALA A 157 6.97 23.92 -1.67
CA ALA A 157 7.32 25.17 -2.37
C ALA A 157 7.80 26.26 -1.40
N ALA A 158 7.12 26.43 -0.27
CA ALA A 158 7.51 27.42 0.74
C ALA A 158 8.85 27.07 1.42
N LEU A 159 9.05 25.80 1.78
CA LEU A 159 10.29 25.31 2.36
C LEU A 159 11.46 25.47 1.38
N PHE A 160 11.25 25.16 0.09
CA PHE A 160 12.26 25.34 -0.95
C PHE A 160 12.62 26.81 -1.12
N ALA A 161 11.64 27.71 -1.23
CA ALA A 161 11.87 29.15 -1.36
C ALA A 161 12.67 29.72 -0.19
N ALA A 162 12.38 29.27 1.04
CA ALA A 162 13.10 29.72 2.25
C ALA A 162 14.48 29.08 2.43
N SER A 163 14.75 27.95 1.77
CA SER A 163 16.02 27.21 1.91
C SER A 163 17.20 27.91 1.26
N GLY A 164 16.95 28.83 0.31
CA GLY A 164 17.98 29.47 -0.51
C GLY A 164 18.67 28.54 -1.52
N GLN A 165 18.19 27.30 -1.66
CA GLN A 165 18.72 26.35 -2.64
C GLN A 165 18.19 26.66 -4.05
N SER A 166 18.95 26.31 -5.07
CA SER A 166 18.57 26.50 -6.48
C SER A 166 18.11 25.21 -7.17
N ASP A 167 18.40 24.04 -6.58
CA ASP A 167 18.05 22.72 -7.13
C ASP A 167 16.85 22.13 -6.37
N LEU A 168 15.67 22.22 -6.96
CA LEU A 168 14.44 21.67 -6.40
C LEU A 168 14.48 20.13 -6.34
N ALA A 169 15.11 19.46 -7.31
CA ALA A 169 15.18 18.00 -7.31
C ALA A 169 16.04 17.50 -6.15
N ALA A 170 17.22 18.08 -5.96
CA ALA A 170 18.09 17.77 -4.83
C ALA A 170 17.43 18.09 -3.49
N PHE A 171 16.74 19.24 -3.37
CA PHE A 171 15.99 19.62 -2.18
C PHE A 171 14.91 18.59 -1.82
N LYS A 172 14.07 18.19 -2.78
CA LYS A 172 13.03 17.17 -2.58
C LYS A 172 13.63 15.84 -2.20
N ASN A 173 14.71 15.41 -2.85
CA ASN A 173 15.41 14.18 -2.53
C ASN A 173 15.91 14.18 -1.09
N HIS A 174 16.54 15.27 -0.64
CA HIS A 174 17.00 15.41 0.73
C HIS A 174 15.84 15.33 1.73
N LEU A 175 14.77 16.07 1.47
CA LEU A 175 13.59 16.13 2.34
C LEU A 175 12.94 14.75 2.51
N TYR A 176 12.60 14.10 1.40
CA TYR A 176 11.94 12.80 1.42
C TYR A 176 12.83 11.66 1.90
N PHE A 177 14.15 11.73 1.62
CA PHE A 177 15.09 10.73 2.11
C PHE A 177 15.20 10.76 3.64
N ARG A 178 15.20 11.96 4.24
CA ARG A 178 15.15 12.13 5.70
C ARG A 178 13.88 11.52 6.31
N LEU A 179 12.72 11.71 5.68
CA LEU A 179 11.47 11.07 6.12
C LEU A 179 11.56 9.53 6.01
N ALA A 180 12.16 9.03 4.94
CA ALA A 180 12.39 7.59 4.78
C ALA A 180 13.32 7.03 5.86
N GLN A 181 14.40 7.73 6.19
CA GLN A 181 15.30 7.35 7.29
C GLN A 181 14.58 7.31 8.64
N GLY A 182 13.75 8.33 8.94
CA GLY A 182 12.93 8.36 10.15
C GLY A 182 12.00 7.16 10.26
N PHE A 183 11.34 6.80 9.15
CA PHE A 183 10.48 5.62 9.09
C PHE A 183 11.29 4.32 9.31
N VAL A 184 12.42 4.15 8.64
CA VAL A 184 13.26 2.94 8.79
C VAL A 184 13.74 2.77 10.23
N ALA A 185 14.20 3.85 10.87
CA ALA A 185 14.64 3.83 12.27
C ALA A 185 13.52 3.42 13.24
N HIS A 186 12.26 3.71 12.90
CA HIS A 186 11.08 3.43 13.74
C HIS A 186 10.17 2.35 13.17
N ARG A 187 10.59 1.62 12.12
CA ARG A 187 9.79 0.55 11.49
C ARG A 187 9.28 -0.47 12.50
N TRP A 188 10.07 -0.77 13.54
CA TRP A 188 9.69 -1.67 14.63
C TRP A 188 8.38 -1.25 15.31
N LEU A 189 8.12 0.07 15.47
CA LEU A 189 6.89 0.56 16.07
C LEU A 189 5.68 0.34 15.15
N PHE A 190 5.85 0.58 13.84
CA PHE A 190 4.79 0.30 12.86
C PHE A 190 4.48 -1.19 12.80
N THR A 191 5.49 -2.05 12.82
CA THR A 191 5.32 -3.51 12.90
C THR A 191 4.64 -3.92 14.21
N TYR A 192 4.99 -3.29 15.35
CA TYR A 192 4.32 -3.54 16.61
C TYR A 192 2.83 -3.17 16.58
N LEU A 193 2.51 -1.97 16.10
CA LEU A 193 1.15 -1.42 16.13
C LEU A 193 0.23 -2.05 15.08
N PHE A 194 0.75 -2.33 13.89
CA PHE A 194 -0.04 -2.65 12.70
C PHE A 194 0.30 -4.01 12.09
N GLY A 195 1.25 -4.76 12.64
CA GLY A 195 1.55 -6.12 12.20
C GLY A 195 0.32 -7.02 12.35
N ALA A 196 -0.09 -7.66 11.26
CA ALA A 196 -1.34 -8.40 11.14
C ALA A 196 -1.19 -9.70 10.35
N SER A 197 0.01 -10.25 10.30
CA SER A 197 0.28 -11.56 9.69
C SER A 197 0.81 -12.56 10.72
N PRO A 198 0.06 -12.81 11.82
CA PRO A 198 0.47 -13.78 12.83
C PRO A 198 0.39 -15.19 12.25
N VAL A 199 1.39 -16.01 12.57
CA VAL A 199 1.39 -17.44 12.32
C VAL A 199 1.63 -18.20 13.61
N LEU A 200 0.88 -19.27 13.77
CA LEU A 200 0.83 -20.07 14.98
C LEU A 200 1.64 -21.38 14.88
N ALA A 201 1.99 -21.75 13.65
CA ALA A 201 2.85 -22.88 13.34
C ALA A 201 3.68 -22.54 12.10
N ASN A 202 4.76 -23.27 11.85
CA ASN A 202 5.63 -23.03 10.71
C ASN A 202 4.88 -23.18 9.35
N PRO A 203 4.57 -22.08 8.64
CA PRO A 203 3.79 -22.13 7.40
C PRO A 203 4.66 -22.27 6.15
N LEU A 204 5.99 -22.07 6.27
CA LEU A 204 6.90 -21.95 5.14
C LEU A 204 8.09 -22.90 5.27
N LYS A 205 8.41 -23.58 4.18
CA LYS A 205 9.64 -24.37 4.07
C LYS A 205 10.85 -23.43 4.21
N GLY A 206 11.80 -23.83 5.07
CA GLY A 206 13.06 -23.09 5.28
C GLY A 206 13.05 -22.12 6.47
N MET A 207 11.95 -22.02 7.23
CA MET A 207 11.99 -21.36 8.54
C MET A 207 12.78 -22.19 9.56
N PRO A 208 13.45 -21.54 10.53
CA PRO A 208 14.15 -22.25 11.59
C PRO A 208 13.19 -23.11 12.42
N ASP A 209 13.58 -24.36 12.71
CA ASP A 209 12.78 -25.28 13.53
C ASP A 209 12.60 -24.81 14.98
N ASN A 210 13.49 -23.94 15.44
CA ASN A 210 13.48 -23.38 16.80
C ASN A 210 12.77 -22.02 16.91
N LEU A 211 12.10 -21.55 15.85
CA LEU A 211 11.33 -20.32 15.91
C LEU A 211 10.13 -20.50 16.83
N ALA A 212 10.03 -19.62 17.83
CA ALA A 212 8.89 -19.61 18.75
C ALA A 212 7.64 -19.05 18.05
N PHE A 213 6.56 -19.81 18.04
CA PHE A 213 5.26 -19.37 17.55
C PHE A 213 4.28 -19.14 18.70
N PRO A 214 3.26 -18.26 18.54
CA PRO A 214 2.98 -17.44 17.36
C PRO A 214 3.92 -16.23 17.23
N VAL A 215 4.08 -15.74 15.99
CA VAL A 215 4.78 -14.48 15.69
C VAL A 215 3.78 -13.35 15.39
N ARG A 216 4.20 -12.07 15.53
CA ARG A 216 3.33 -10.90 15.33
C ARG A 216 3.05 -10.62 13.86
N SER A 217 4.10 -10.60 13.04
CA SER A 217 4.02 -10.32 11.61
C SER A 217 5.08 -11.09 10.85
N LEU A 218 4.69 -12.20 10.24
CA LEU A 218 5.60 -12.96 9.40
C LEU A 218 6.03 -12.13 8.18
N ARG A 219 5.10 -11.40 7.55
CA ARG A 219 5.37 -10.59 6.36
C ARG A 219 6.42 -9.50 6.62
N SER A 220 6.43 -8.89 7.81
CA SER A 220 7.38 -7.84 8.17
C SER A 220 8.72 -8.36 8.73
N SER A 221 8.88 -9.68 8.85
CA SER A 221 10.13 -10.34 9.28
C SER A 221 11.05 -10.66 8.11
N ASP A 222 12.27 -11.12 8.40
CA ASP A 222 13.24 -11.60 7.39
C ASP A 222 12.77 -12.84 6.63
N PHE A 223 11.73 -13.52 7.11
CA PHE A 223 11.08 -14.65 6.43
C PHE A 223 9.91 -14.22 5.55
N GLY A 224 9.56 -12.93 5.58
CA GLY A 224 8.47 -12.36 4.84
C GLY A 224 8.89 -11.57 3.59
N TYR A 225 8.18 -10.48 3.31
CA TYR A 225 8.35 -9.66 2.12
C TYR A 225 9.55 -8.70 2.27
N THR A 226 10.75 -9.24 2.20
CA THR A 226 12.03 -8.49 2.31
C THR A 226 13.14 -9.19 1.51
N ASN A 227 14.21 -8.48 1.19
CA ASN A 227 15.42 -9.09 0.64
C ASN A 227 16.12 -9.95 1.72
N PHE A 228 17.01 -10.84 1.31
CA PHE A 228 17.84 -11.57 2.27
C PHE A 228 18.73 -10.61 3.07
N SER A 229 19.06 -10.95 4.32
CA SER A 229 19.91 -10.12 5.18
C SER A 229 21.28 -9.79 4.58
N SER A 230 21.82 -10.69 3.72
CA SER A 230 23.05 -10.44 2.95
C SER A 230 22.87 -9.45 1.78
N GLU A 231 21.65 -9.05 1.47
CA GLU A 231 21.26 -8.18 0.36
C GLU A 231 20.56 -6.90 0.86
N THR A 232 20.77 -6.54 2.13
CA THR A 232 20.22 -5.32 2.73
C THR A 232 20.70 -4.07 2.01
N ILE A 233 19.77 -3.21 1.64
CA ILE A 233 20.03 -1.94 0.97
C ILE A 233 20.11 -0.81 1.98
N THR A 234 21.18 -0.01 1.88
CA THR A 234 21.43 1.09 2.81
C THR A 234 20.44 2.25 2.70
N TYR A 235 20.16 2.89 3.84
CA TYR A 235 19.50 4.18 3.93
C TYR A 235 20.45 5.28 4.47
N SER A 236 21.76 5.11 4.34
CA SER A 236 22.73 6.12 4.79
C SER A 236 22.65 7.41 3.98
N SER A 237 22.51 7.30 2.65
CA SER A 237 22.23 8.42 1.74
C SER A 237 21.57 7.92 0.46
N LEU A 238 20.85 8.77 -0.26
CA LEU A 238 20.22 8.41 -1.53
C LEU A 238 21.27 7.97 -2.57
N GLY A 239 22.40 8.67 -2.66
CA GLY A 239 23.49 8.30 -3.57
C GLY A 239 24.02 6.90 -3.28
N ALA A 240 24.37 6.62 -2.02
CA ALA A 240 24.84 5.29 -1.61
C ALA A 240 23.81 4.19 -1.86
N GLN A 241 22.51 4.49 -1.66
CA GLN A 241 21.43 3.55 -1.95
C GLN A 241 21.33 3.21 -3.44
N LEU A 242 21.32 4.23 -4.30
CA LEU A 242 21.24 4.03 -5.76
C LEU A 242 22.49 3.31 -6.31
N ASP A 243 23.68 3.64 -5.83
CA ASP A 243 24.91 2.98 -6.23
C ASP A 243 24.92 1.50 -5.80
N GLN A 244 24.42 1.21 -4.59
CA GLN A 244 24.31 -0.17 -4.10
C GLN A 244 23.28 -0.98 -4.92
N LEU A 245 22.14 -0.41 -5.24
CA LEU A 245 21.12 -1.05 -6.08
C LEU A 245 21.66 -1.36 -7.47
N LYS A 246 22.31 -0.39 -8.14
CA LYS A 246 22.94 -0.58 -9.45
C LYS A 246 24.02 -1.67 -9.41
N ARG A 247 24.85 -1.67 -8.35
CA ARG A 247 25.87 -2.70 -8.13
C ARG A 247 25.27 -4.08 -7.96
N PHE A 248 24.21 -4.26 -7.17
CA PHE A 248 23.57 -5.55 -6.94
C PHE A 248 22.96 -6.13 -8.22
N VAL A 249 22.40 -5.28 -9.08
CA VAL A 249 21.95 -5.71 -10.42
C VAL A 249 23.14 -6.12 -11.30
N ALA A 250 24.21 -5.34 -11.31
CA ALA A 250 25.40 -5.65 -12.11
C ALA A 250 26.13 -6.92 -11.66
N GLU A 251 26.08 -7.25 -10.35
CA GLU A 251 26.63 -8.46 -9.76
C GLU A 251 25.70 -9.67 -9.91
N GLY A 252 24.49 -9.51 -10.46
CA GLY A 252 23.48 -10.56 -10.59
C GLY A 252 22.87 -11.02 -9.25
N LYS A 253 23.03 -10.21 -8.19
CA LYS A 253 22.34 -10.43 -6.91
C LYS A 253 20.87 -10.11 -7.02
N PHE A 254 20.53 -9.03 -7.75
CA PHE A 254 19.18 -8.66 -8.11
C PHE A 254 18.94 -8.85 -9.59
N TYR A 255 17.77 -9.34 -9.95
CA TYR A 255 17.33 -9.43 -11.35
C TYR A 255 17.18 -8.03 -11.98
N SER A 256 16.60 -7.11 -11.21
CA SER A 256 16.40 -5.72 -11.62
C SER A 256 16.24 -4.83 -10.38
N LEU A 257 16.14 -3.50 -10.59
CA LEU A 257 15.85 -2.54 -9.51
C LEU A 257 14.47 -2.76 -8.86
N HIS A 258 13.56 -3.49 -9.52
CA HIS A 258 12.26 -3.86 -8.96
C HIS A 258 12.36 -4.82 -7.78
N GLU A 259 13.46 -5.58 -7.68
CA GLU A 259 13.71 -6.53 -6.60
C GLU A 259 14.13 -5.87 -5.26
N PHE A 260 14.17 -4.56 -5.20
CA PHE A 260 14.38 -3.86 -3.93
C PHE A 260 13.13 -3.96 -3.04
N TYR A 261 13.10 -4.91 -2.10
CA TYR A 261 12.03 -5.11 -1.12
C TYR A 261 12.24 -4.30 0.17
N GLY A 262 12.73 -3.07 0.03
CA GLY A 262 12.87 -2.16 1.17
C GLY A 262 11.52 -1.72 1.75
N PRO A 263 11.48 -1.38 3.05
CA PRO A 263 10.25 -0.99 3.75
C PRO A 263 9.66 0.33 3.24
N VAL A 264 10.48 1.17 2.63
CA VAL A 264 10.08 2.41 1.98
C VAL A 264 10.95 2.70 0.76
N ARG A 265 10.32 3.11 -0.34
CA ARG A 265 10.98 3.49 -1.59
C ARG A 265 10.70 4.95 -1.93
N LEU A 266 11.71 5.64 -2.46
CA LEU A 266 11.52 6.95 -3.08
C LEU A 266 11.03 6.76 -4.51
N LYS A 267 9.99 7.49 -4.89
CA LYS A 267 9.40 7.45 -6.25
C LYS A 267 9.42 8.83 -6.89
N SER A 268 9.87 8.88 -8.14
CA SER A 268 9.80 10.06 -9.00
C SER A 268 8.60 10.00 -9.95
N ARG A 269 8.55 10.92 -10.91
CA ARG A 269 7.53 10.91 -11.99
C ARG A 269 7.75 9.78 -12.98
N GLY A 270 9.00 9.42 -13.22
CA GLY A 270 9.39 8.33 -14.12
C GLY A 270 9.55 7.00 -13.39
N ALA A 271 9.85 5.96 -14.18
CA ALA A 271 10.00 4.59 -13.69
C ALA A 271 11.44 4.26 -13.26
N ASN A 272 12.43 5.07 -13.69
CA ASN A 272 13.85 4.79 -13.52
C ASN A 272 14.43 5.48 -12.29
N SER A 273 15.50 4.91 -11.72
CA SER A 273 16.24 5.52 -10.62
C SER A 273 16.87 6.87 -10.98
N ASP A 274 17.25 7.06 -12.25
CA ASP A 274 17.84 8.31 -12.74
C ASP A 274 16.82 9.45 -12.76
N ASP A 275 15.51 9.15 -12.83
CA ASP A 275 14.44 10.13 -12.69
C ASP A 275 14.42 10.79 -11.30
N LEU A 276 14.88 10.10 -10.25
CA LEU A 276 15.04 10.68 -8.91
C LEU A 276 16.08 11.80 -8.93
N ILE A 277 17.18 11.63 -9.66
CA ILE A 277 18.21 12.66 -9.77
C ILE A 277 17.72 13.82 -10.64
N ALA A 278 17.06 13.53 -11.77
CA ALA A 278 16.61 14.54 -12.73
C ALA A 278 15.42 15.38 -12.25
N HIS A 279 14.47 14.77 -11.54
CA HIS A 279 13.16 15.37 -11.21
C HIS A 279 12.88 15.44 -9.70
N GLY A 280 13.70 14.78 -8.90
CA GLY A 280 13.50 14.65 -7.45
C GLY A 280 12.39 13.69 -7.08
N THR A 281 12.30 13.39 -5.80
CA THR A 281 11.27 12.54 -5.21
C THR A 281 9.92 13.25 -5.22
N GLU A 282 8.89 12.57 -5.72
CA GLU A 282 7.51 13.06 -5.71
C GLU A 282 6.68 12.44 -4.57
N ARG A 283 7.03 11.22 -4.16
CA ARG A 283 6.35 10.50 -3.07
C ARG A 283 7.23 9.42 -2.45
N LEU A 284 6.89 9.01 -1.24
CA LEU A 284 7.37 7.80 -0.60
C LEU A 284 6.34 6.69 -0.79
N GLU A 285 6.79 5.48 -1.08
CA GLU A 285 6.01 4.26 -1.13
C GLU A 285 6.38 3.40 0.08
N PHE A 286 5.53 3.39 1.10
CA PHE A 286 5.69 2.56 2.29
C PHE A 286 5.11 1.17 1.99
N ARG A 287 5.92 0.11 2.19
CA ARG A 287 5.64 -1.26 1.81
C ARG A 287 5.53 -2.22 3.02
N ALA A 288 5.60 -1.68 4.22
CA ALA A 288 5.70 -2.44 5.46
C ALA A 288 4.34 -2.77 6.12
N PHE A 289 3.20 -2.46 5.47
CA PHE A 289 1.89 -2.68 6.07
C PHE A 289 1.31 -4.02 5.67
N ASP A 290 0.92 -4.82 6.67
CA ASP A 290 0.08 -6.00 6.51
C ASP A 290 -1.36 -5.59 6.18
N LEU A 291 -2.14 -6.51 5.60
CA LEU A 291 -3.58 -6.36 5.50
C LEU A 291 -4.20 -6.36 6.90
N ASP A 292 -4.95 -5.32 7.23
CA ASP A 292 -5.74 -5.23 8.46
C ASP A 292 -7.16 -5.82 8.24
N PRO A 293 -7.44 -7.06 8.69
CA PRO A 293 -8.74 -7.68 8.49
C PRO A 293 -9.86 -7.03 9.33
N LEU A 294 -9.50 -6.19 10.31
CA LEU A 294 -10.48 -5.43 11.10
C LEU A 294 -10.98 -4.21 10.33
N SER A 295 -10.28 -3.81 9.27
CA SER A 295 -10.67 -2.76 8.33
C SER A 295 -11.15 -3.37 7.01
N ARG A 296 -12.33 -2.99 6.53
CA ARG A 296 -12.86 -3.46 5.23
C ARG A 296 -11.97 -3.12 4.03
N ALA A 297 -11.22 -2.03 4.13
CA ALA A 297 -10.29 -1.63 3.09
C ALA A 297 -8.93 -2.36 3.15
N GLY A 298 -8.67 -3.16 4.21
CA GLY A 298 -7.35 -3.75 4.45
C GLY A 298 -6.37 -2.79 5.12
N ILE A 299 -6.76 -1.53 5.36
CA ILE A 299 -6.02 -0.52 6.13
C ILE A 299 -7.00 0.47 6.76
N SER A 300 -6.68 1.01 7.94
CA SER A 300 -7.55 1.94 8.66
C SER A 300 -7.14 3.41 8.46
N ASN A 301 -8.09 4.33 8.69
CA ASN A 301 -7.79 5.76 8.75
C ASN A 301 -6.78 6.07 9.87
N ASP A 302 -6.89 5.40 11.01
CA ASP A 302 -5.98 5.63 12.14
C ASP A 302 -4.54 5.26 11.80
N THR A 303 -4.32 4.19 11.01
CA THR A 303 -2.99 3.81 10.51
C THR A 303 -2.39 4.91 9.63
N LEU A 304 -3.17 5.46 8.69
CA LEU A 304 -2.70 6.51 7.78
C LEU A 304 -2.49 7.85 8.51
N ASN A 305 -3.40 8.22 9.40
CA ASN A 305 -3.26 9.43 10.21
C ASN A 305 -2.04 9.34 11.15
N PHE A 306 -1.79 8.17 11.74
CA PHE A 306 -0.59 7.94 12.55
C PHE A 306 0.69 8.10 11.71
N LEU A 307 0.72 7.51 10.50
CA LEU A 307 1.85 7.68 9.57
C LEU A 307 2.07 9.15 9.22
N GLU A 308 1.02 9.92 8.94
CA GLU A 308 1.13 11.33 8.58
C GLU A 308 1.64 12.18 9.75
N VAL A 309 1.13 11.98 10.97
CA VAL A 309 1.64 12.68 12.16
C VAL A 309 3.13 12.38 12.36
N PHE A 310 3.50 11.11 12.26
CA PHE A 310 4.89 10.68 12.38
C PHE A 310 5.79 11.38 11.35
N LEU A 311 5.36 11.40 10.08
CA LEU A 311 6.13 12.04 9.00
C LEU A 311 6.18 13.56 9.16
N ALA A 312 5.09 14.21 9.58
CA ALA A 312 5.05 15.65 9.86
C ALA A 312 5.98 16.02 11.03
N TYR A 313 6.00 15.21 12.08
CA TYR A 313 6.92 15.35 13.21
C TYR A 313 8.39 15.24 12.72
N TRP A 314 8.72 14.18 11.96
CA TRP A 314 10.07 13.98 11.43
C TRP A 314 10.51 15.04 10.43
N LEU A 315 9.57 15.65 9.72
CA LEU A 315 9.85 16.80 8.85
C LEU A 315 10.38 17.99 9.65
N VAL A 316 9.78 18.24 10.80
CA VAL A 316 10.05 19.43 11.63
C VAL A 316 11.17 19.19 12.66
N ALA A 317 11.25 17.95 13.17
CA ALA A 317 12.25 17.58 14.17
C ALA A 317 13.67 17.76 13.64
N ASP A 318 14.50 18.48 14.39
CA ASP A 318 15.92 18.71 14.05
C ASP A 318 16.79 17.60 14.64
N GLN A 319 16.54 16.35 14.20
CA GLN A 319 17.26 15.16 14.64
C GLN A 319 17.60 14.26 13.47
N GLU A 320 18.69 13.53 13.59
CA GLU A 320 19.08 12.49 12.65
C GLU A 320 18.47 11.16 13.06
N ALA A 321 18.13 10.32 12.06
CA ALA A 321 17.62 8.99 12.30
C ALA A 321 18.75 8.04 12.73
N ASP A 322 18.60 7.40 13.87
CA ASP A 322 19.48 6.31 14.28
C ASP A 322 19.09 5.01 13.56
N LEU A 323 19.84 4.69 12.52
CA LEU A 323 19.66 3.47 11.72
C LEU A 323 20.37 2.26 12.31
N THR A 324 21.11 2.42 13.40
CA THR A 324 21.80 1.33 14.08
C THR A 324 20.78 0.34 14.63
N GLU A 325 20.97 -0.93 14.33
CA GLU A 325 20.06 -2.02 14.77
C GLU A 325 18.58 -1.83 14.32
N ALA A 326 18.30 -1.00 13.29
CA ALA A 326 16.92 -0.76 12.85
C ALA A 326 16.27 -2.05 12.32
N ASP A 327 17.00 -2.85 11.57
CA ASP A 327 16.52 -4.12 11.04
C ASP A 327 16.39 -5.17 12.14
N GLU A 328 17.37 -5.27 13.05
CA GLU A 328 17.35 -6.20 14.19
C GLU A 328 16.19 -5.89 15.14
N LYS A 329 15.94 -4.62 15.45
CA LYS A 329 14.81 -4.19 16.27
C LYS A 329 13.47 -4.55 15.62
N ASN A 330 13.35 -4.32 14.31
CA ASN A 330 12.15 -4.70 13.58
C ASN A 330 11.95 -6.22 13.56
N GLN A 331 13.01 -6.98 13.29
CA GLN A 331 12.97 -8.44 13.28
C GLN A 331 12.55 -8.98 14.66
N ALA A 332 13.13 -8.46 15.74
CA ALA A 332 12.77 -8.86 17.09
C ALA A 332 11.27 -8.66 17.38
N VAL A 333 10.72 -7.50 16.99
CA VAL A 333 9.29 -7.19 17.16
C VAL A 333 8.41 -8.02 16.24
N ALA A 334 8.80 -8.22 14.98
CA ALA A 334 8.03 -9.00 14.02
C ALA A 334 7.86 -10.47 14.45
N LEU A 335 8.91 -11.06 15.03
CA LEU A 335 8.91 -12.45 15.50
C LEU A 335 8.46 -12.62 16.95
N GLN A 336 8.16 -11.53 17.66
CA GLN A 336 7.68 -11.60 19.01
C GLN A 336 6.26 -12.15 19.09
N HIS A 337 5.95 -12.87 20.19
CA HIS A 337 4.58 -13.29 20.48
C HIS A 337 3.64 -12.08 20.54
N PRO A 338 2.50 -12.06 19.82
CA PRO A 338 1.63 -10.88 19.69
C PRO A 338 1.09 -10.31 21.00
N HIS A 339 0.94 -11.12 22.05
CA HIS A 339 0.52 -10.67 23.39
C HIS A 339 1.67 -10.23 24.28
N GLN A 340 2.89 -10.22 23.77
CA GLN A 340 4.09 -9.80 24.52
C GLN A 340 4.68 -8.54 23.92
N GLU A 341 5.41 -7.80 24.73
CA GLU A 341 6.21 -6.68 24.31
C GLU A 341 7.55 -6.68 25.06
N PHE A 342 8.58 -6.11 24.45
CA PHE A 342 9.82 -5.82 25.15
C PHE A 342 9.67 -4.52 25.95
N ASP A 343 10.32 -4.40 27.09
CA ASP A 343 10.30 -3.18 27.90
C ASP A 343 10.73 -1.96 27.06
N TRP A 344 11.79 -2.11 26.26
CA TRP A 344 12.27 -1.03 25.39
C TRP A 344 11.26 -0.62 24.31
N THR A 345 10.43 -1.54 23.81
CA THR A 345 9.37 -1.25 22.83
C THR A 345 8.33 -0.34 23.45
N LYS A 346 7.89 -0.67 24.66
CA LYS A 346 6.91 0.13 25.40
C LYS A 346 7.48 1.50 25.78
N GLU A 347 8.64 1.52 26.41
CA GLU A 347 9.29 2.77 26.86
C GLU A 347 9.53 3.74 25.71
N ARG A 348 10.18 3.29 24.63
CA ARG A 348 10.48 4.13 23.45
C ARG A 348 9.21 4.51 22.68
N GLY A 349 8.28 3.58 22.57
CA GLY A 349 7.01 3.83 21.90
C GLY A 349 6.18 4.89 22.62
N LEU A 350 6.04 4.81 23.94
CA LEU A 350 5.31 5.81 24.74
C LEU A 350 6.03 7.16 24.72
N ALA A 351 7.37 7.19 24.83
CA ALA A 351 8.14 8.44 24.76
C ALA A 351 7.92 9.15 23.40
N LEU A 352 7.97 8.39 22.29
CA LEU A 352 7.68 8.96 20.95
C LEU A 352 6.23 9.46 20.88
N LEU A 353 5.25 8.74 21.43
CA LEU A 353 3.86 9.20 21.45
C LEU A 353 3.69 10.48 22.26
N ASP A 354 4.43 10.67 23.35
CA ASP A 354 4.40 11.92 24.13
C ASP A 354 4.93 13.09 23.31
N ASP A 355 6.00 12.88 22.51
CA ASP A 355 6.52 13.88 21.57
C ASP A 355 5.51 14.19 20.46
N LEU A 356 4.85 13.17 19.90
CA LEU A 356 3.82 13.34 18.87
C LEU A 356 2.57 14.04 19.42
N ASP A 357 2.13 13.74 20.65
CA ASP A 357 1.02 14.44 21.32
C ASP A 357 1.36 15.93 21.53
N ALA A 358 2.57 16.24 21.98
CA ALA A 358 3.05 17.61 22.09
C ALA A 358 3.11 18.33 20.72
N PHE A 359 3.55 17.62 19.67
CA PHE A 359 3.60 18.13 18.30
C PHE A 359 2.21 18.46 17.76
N VAL A 360 1.24 17.55 17.85
CA VAL A 360 -0.13 17.81 17.34
C VAL A 360 -0.81 18.93 18.11
N ALA A 361 -0.56 19.05 19.43
CA ALA A 361 -1.05 20.15 20.24
C ALA A 361 -0.43 21.49 19.83
N LYS A 362 0.88 21.53 19.58
CA LYS A 362 1.63 22.74 19.15
C LYS A 362 1.15 23.29 17.82
N TYR A 363 0.88 22.42 16.84
CA TYR A 363 0.51 22.81 15.49
C TYR A 363 -1.01 22.80 15.25
N GLY A 364 -1.81 22.53 16.26
CA GLY A 364 -3.29 22.58 16.16
C GLY A 364 -3.84 21.54 15.17
N ALA A 365 -3.29 20.32 15.20
CA ALA A 365 -3.73 19.26 14.29
C ALA A 365 -5.23 18.93 14.46
N PRO A 366 -5.93 18.56 13.36
CA PRO A 366 -7.29 18.07 13.42
C PRO A 366 -7.45 16.88 14.40
N LYS A 367 -8.66 16.72 14.95
CA LYS A 367 -8.95 15.71 16.01
C LYS A 367 -8.70 14.26 15.60
N GLU A 368 -8.78 13.94 14.32
CA GLU A 368 -8.52 12.60 13.80
C GLU A 368 -7.07 12.15 14.03
N TYR A 369 -6.13 13.05 14.08
CA TYR A 369 -4.73 12.74 14.39
C TYR A 369 -4.54 12.44 15.88
N GLN A 370 -5.24 13.18 16.75
CA GLN A 370 -5.26 12.87 18.20
C GLN A 370 -5.90 11.49 18.46
N ALA A 371 -6.96 11.15 17.72
CA ALA A 371 -7.58 9.83 17.79
C ALA A 371 -6.61 8.71 17.38
N ALA A 372 -5.83 8.92 16.32
CA ALA A 372 -4.82 7.97 15.86
C ALA A 372 -3.69 7.78 16.90
N LEU A 373 -3.24 8.84 17.57
CA LEU A 373 -2.26 8.73 18.67
C LEU A 373 -2.83 7.97 19.87
N LEU A 374 -4.08 8.25 20.27
CA LEU A 374 -4.75 7.50 21.34
C LEU A 374 -4.92 6.02 20.97
N PHE A 375 -5.25 5.73 19.72
CA PHE A 375 -5.34 4.36 19.21
C PHE A 375 -3.99 3.62 19.29
N ALA A 376 -2.87 4.28 18.93
CA ALA A 376 -1.53 3.72 19.05
C ALA A 376 -1.13 3.53 20.52
N ARG A 377 -1.41 4.51 21.39
CA ARG A 377 -1.11 4.46 22.84
C ARG A 377 -1.77 3.27 23.52
N ARG A 378 -3.06 3.03 23.28
CA ARG A 378 -3.77 1.87 23.83
C ARG A 378 -3.13 0.54 23.45
N ARG A 379 -2.58 0.42 22.24
CA ARG A 379 -1.88 -0.78 21.79
C ARG A 379 -0.51 -0.96 22.45
N LEU A 380 0.17 0.15 22.79
CA LEU A 380 1.41 0.11 23.59
C LEU A 380 1.14 -0.17 25.06
N GLU A 381 -0.03 0.17 25.57
CA GLU A 381 -0.43 -0.15 26.95
C GLU A 381 -0.89 -1.60 27.11
N ASP A 382 -1.54 -2.16 26.08
CA ASP A 382 -1.99 -3.55 26.04
C ASP A 382 -1.73 -4.16 24.65
N PRO A 383 -0.71 -5.04 24.48
CA PRO A 383 -0.37 -5.67 23.21
C PRO A 383 -1.49 -6.53 22.63
N ARG A 384 -2.46 -6.98 23.45
CA ARG A 384 -3.64 -7.74 22.97
C ARG A 384 -4.57 -6.89 22.10
N LEU A 385 -4.47 -5.56 22.18
CA LEU A 385 -5.22 -4.63 21.35
C LEU A 385 -4.57 -4.38 19.99
N THR A 386 -3.32 -4.84 19.76
CA THR A 386 -2.70 -4.82 18.42
C THR A 386 -3.47 -5.73 17.48
N ILE A 387 -3.34 -5.53 16.16
CA ILE A 387 -4.05 -6.37 15.18
C ILE A 387 -3.61 -7.83 15.35
N GLY A 388 -2.30 -8.09 15.37
CA GLY A 388 -1.76 -9.43 15.61
C GLY A 388 -2.24 -10.05 16.91
N GLY A 389 -2.32 -9.24 18.00
CA GLY A 389 -2.84 -9.68 19.31
C GLY A 389 -4.30 -10.13 19.24
N GLN A 390 -5.15 -9.38 18.53
CA GLN A 390 -6.55 -9.76 18.35
C GLN A 390 -6.73 -10.98 17.45
N LEU A 391 -5.85 -11.17 16.46
CA LEU A 391 -5.95 -12.27 15.51
C LEU A 391 -5.60 -13.62 16.12
N ILE A 392 -4.59 -13.71 16.98
CA ILE A 392 -4.23 -15.00 17.58
C ILE A 392 -5.30 -15.54 18.52
N ASP A 393 -6.17 -14.69 19.08
CA ASP A 393 -7.34 -15.08 19.86
C ASP A 393 -8.45 -15.71 19.00
N LYS A 394 -8.32 -15.66 17.66
CA LYS A 394 -9.27 -16.18 16.68
C LYS A 394 -8.74 -17.41 15.93
N ALA A 395 -7.60 -17.95 16.39
CA ALA A 395 -7.00 -19.11 15.74
C ALA A 395 -7.90 -20.33 15.80
N ASP A 396 -7.87 -21.11 14.74
CA ASP A 396 -8.49 -22.44 14.67
C ASP A 396 -7.70 -23.43 15.57
N PRO A 397 -8.32 -24.56 15.98
CA PRO A 397 -7.64 -25.54 16.84
C PRO A 397 -6.32 -26.12 16.27
N ASP A 398 -6.17 -26.11 14.94
CA ASP A 398 -4.95 -26.51 14.23
C ASP A 398 -3.89 -25.39 14.13
N GLY A 399 -4.17 -24.22 14.72
CA GLY A 399 -3.29 -23.06 14.73
C GLY A 399 -3.40 -22.18 13.48
N GLY A 400 -4.37 -22.42 12.58
CA GLY A 400 -4.64 -21.60 11.41
C GLY A 400 -5.59 -20.44 11.68
N LEU A 401 -5.84 -19.65 10.66
CA LEU A 401 -6.83 -18.55 10.65
C LEU A 401 -7.87 -18.75 9.52
N LEU A 402 -8.04 -19.98 9.01
CA LEU A 402 -8.90 -20.24 7.86
C LEU A 402 -10.36 -19.90 8.18
N SER A 403 -10.91 -20.42 9.27
CA SER A 403 -12.30 -20.17 9.65
C SER A 403 -12.57 -18.70 9.92
N TYR A 404 -11.65 -18.02 10.60
CA TYR A 404 -11.76 -16.59 10.85
C TYR A 404 -11.63 -15.76 9.57
N GLY A 405 -10.64 -16.06 8.72
CA GLY A 405 -10.45 -15.40 7.43
C GLY A 405 -11.70 -15.51 6.53
N LEU A 406 -12.30 -16.70 6.43
CA LEU A 406 -13.55 -16.91 5.68
C LEU A 406 -14.73 -16.15 6.28
N LYS A 407 -14.87 -16.13 7.62
CA LYS A 407 -15.90 -15.34 8.28
C LYS A 407 -15.79 -13.86 7.93
N ILE A 408 -14.58 -13.29 7.97
CA ILE A 408 -14.34 -11.90 7.61
C ILE A 408 -14.53 -11.66 6.11
N ALA A 409 -14.04 -12.54 5.24
CA ALA A 409 -14.22 -12.46 3.79
C ALA A 409 -15.71 -12.42 3.40
N ASN A 410 -16.54 -13.31 3.97
CA ASN A 410 -17.99 -13.29 3.76
C ASN A 410 -18.62 -11.99 4.30
N SER A 411 -18.27 -11.57 5.53
CA SER A 411 -18.79 -10.32 6.11
C SER A 411 -18.43 -9.09 5.27
N HIS A 412 -17.22 -9.03 4.71
CA HIS A 412 -16.81 -7.94 3.84
C HIS A 412 -17.56 -7.97 2.51
N HIS A 413 -17.65 -9.14 1.89
CA HIS A 413 -18.41 -9.32 0.64
C HIS A 413 -19.88 -8.89 0.80
N ASP A 414 -20.57 -9.40 1.82
CA ASP A 414 -21.98 -9.08 2.09
C ASP A 414 -22.15 -7.57 2.34
N TRP A 415 -21.21 -6.95 3.07
CA TRP A 415 -21.24 -5.52 3.30
C TRP A 415 -21.08 -4.74 2.00
N TYR A 416 -20.07 -5.06 1.13
CA TYR A 416 -19.89 -4.37 -0.15
C TYR A 416 -21.13 -4.52 -1.05
N LYS A 417 -21.76 -5.68 -1.07
CA LYS A 417 -22.99 -5.94 -1.84
C LYS A 417 -24.21 -5.21 -1.29
N SER A 418 -24.27 -4.94 0.02
CA SER A 418 -25.41 -4.26 0.67
C SER A 418 -25.33 -2.74 0.62
N MET A 419 -24.15 -2.18 0.39
CA MET A 419 -23.95 -0.72 0.41
C MET A 419 -24.44 -0.06 -0.86
N ALA A 420 -25.04 1.14 -0.67
CA ALA A 420 -25.42 1.97 -1.81
C ALA A 420 -24.18 2.30 -2.67
N TYR A 421 -24.35 2.22 -3.97
CA TYR A 421 -23.32 2.54 -4.94
C TYR A 421 -23.38 4.01 -5.32
N PRO A 422 -22.24 4.72 -5.51
CA PRO A 422 -20.87 4.33 -5.24
C PRO A 422 -20.44 4.69 -3.80
N LEU A 423 -19.48 3.97 -3.25
CA LEU A 423 -18.89 4.26 -1.93
C LEU A 423 -17.99 5.51 -1.92
N GLN A 424 -17.62 6.05 -3.09
CA GLN A 424 -16.85 7.27 -3.20
C GLN A 424 -17.77 8.50 -3.08
N PRO A 425 -17.63 9.33 -2.01
CA PRO A 425 -18.64 10.35 -1.66
C PRO A 425 -18.86 11.40 -2.74
N THR A 426 -17.80 11.86 -3.43
CA THR A 426 -17.95 12.87 -4.49
C THR A 426 -18.73 12.30 -5.67
N ILE A 427 -18.45 11.07 -6.08
CA ILE A 427 -19.19 10.40 -7.16
C ILE A 427 -20.64 10.15 -6.73
N ALA A 428 -20.87 9.82 -5.46
CA ALA A 428 -22.22 9.62 -4.92
C ALA A 428 -23.15 10.85 -5.02
N THR A 429 -22.56 12.05 -5.15
CA THR A 429 -23.37 13.27 -5.36
C THR A 429 -23.79 13.46 -6.83
N TYR A 430 -23.24 12.70 -7.77
CA TYR A 430 -23.53 12.83 -9.18
C TYR A 430 -24.85 12.12 -9.56
N PRO A 431 -25.51 12.52 -10.67
CA PRO A 431 -26.60 11.74 -11.25
C PRO A 431 -26.14 10.33 -11.64
N ALA A 432 -27.05 9.34 -11.57
CA ALA A 432 -26.76 7.95 -11.86
C ALA A 432 -26.03 7.71 -13.21
N PRO A 433 -26.38 8.36 -14.34
CA PRO A 433 -25.64 8.16 -15.59
C PRO A 433 -24.15 8.54 -15.51
N ALA A 434 -23.81 9.61 -14.79
CA ALA A 434 -22.40 9.99 -14.58
C ALA A 434 -21.66 8.99 -13.68
N GLN A 435 -22.32 8.47 -12.63
CA GLN A 435 -21.76 7.44 -11.77
C GLN A 435 -21.46 6.15 -12.55
N GLU A 436 -22.40 5.72 -13.40
CA GLU A 436 -22.25 4.53 -14.26
C GLU A 436 -21.14 4.71 -15.30
N LEU A 437 -21.02 5.91 -15.89
CA LEU A 437 -19.97 6.22 -16.86
C LEU A 437 -18.58 6.15 -16.21
N ILE A 438 -18.42 6.72 -15.00
CA ILE A 438 -17.16 6.66 -14.25
C ILE A 438 -16.82 5.21 -13.88
N LYS A 439 -17.81 4.42 -13.42
CA LYS A 439 -17.60 2.98 -13.15
C LYS A 439 -17.11 2.25 -14.40
N ALA A 440 -17.81 2.43 -15.51
CA ALA A 440 -17.44 1.81 -16.78
C ALA A 440 -16.03 2.20 -17.25
N ALA A 441 -15.65 3.47 -17.08
CA ALA A 441 -14.30 3.94 -17.39
C ALA A 441 -13.24 3.23 -16.53
N ILE A 442 -13.45 3.09 -15.22
CA ILE A 442 -12.55 2.37 -14.31
C ILE A 442 -12.43 0.90 -14.71
N GLU A 443 -13.57 0.23 -15.00
CA GLU A 443 -13.61 -1.16 -15.46
C GLU A 443 -12.83 -1.33 -16.76
N LEU A 444 -12.94 -0.38 -17.67
CA LEU A 444 -12.21 -0.36 -18.95
C LEU A 444 -10.76 0.14 -18.85
N GLY A 445 -10.28 0.51 -17.67
CA GLY A 445 -8.91 0.97 -17.47
C GLY A 445 -8.64 2.40 -17.94
N ILE A 446 -9.68 3.21 -18.06
CA ILE A 446 -9.60 4.64 -18.39
C ILE A 446 -9.53 5.43 -17.10
N LYS A 447 -8.53 6.32 -16.99
CA LYS A 447 -8.36 7.15 -15.77
C LYS A 447 -9.52 8.12 -15.62
N ALA A 448 -10.12 8.15 -14.43
CA ALA A 448 -11.15 9.11 -14.05
C ALA A 448 -10.60 10.11 -13.03
N LYS A 449 -10.60 11.39 -13.36
CA LYS A 449 -10.33 12.49 -12.43
C LYS A 449 -11.65 13.15 -12.07
N VAL A 450 -12.01 13.07 -10.81
CA VAL A 450 -13.32 13.53 -10.30
C VAL A 450 -13.13 14.78 -9.45
N THR A 451 -13.98 15.79 -9.64
CA THR A 451 -14.08 17.01 -8.83
C THR A 451 -15.49 17.10 -8.25
N GLN A 452 -15.84 18.19 -7.60
CA GLN A 452 -17.17 18.36 -7.05
C GLN A 452 -18.28 18.48 -8.12
N ASN A 453 -17.98 19.07 -9.28
CA ASN A 453 -18.99 19.39 -10.31
C ASN A 453 -18.67 18.84 -11.72
N SER A 454 -17.55 18.16 -11.87
CA SER A 454 -17.10 17.67 -13.18
C SER A 454 -16.20 16.46 -13.02
N PHE A 455 -16.02 15.71 -14.10
CA PHE A 455 -15.00 14.67 -14.17
C PHE A 455 -14.34 14.65 -15.54
N ALA A 456 -13.10 14.18 -15.59
CA ALA A 456 -12.37 13.92 -16.83
C ALA A 456 -12.06 12.44 -16.95
N LEU A 457 -12.24 11.89 -18.14
CA LEU A 457 -11.79 10.57 -18.52
C LEU A 457 -10.52 10.71 -19.38
N ILE A 458 -9.49 9.88 -19.11
CA ILE A 458 -8.17 10.04 -19.71
C ILE A 458 -7.60 8.69 -20.09
N LEU A 459 -7.23 8.52 -21.36
CA LEU A 459 -6.51 7.35 -21.88
C LEU A 459 -5.31 7.82 -22.71
N GLY A 460 -4.10 7.62 -22.20
CA GLY A 460 -2.89 8.20 -22.79
C GLY A 460 -2.95 9.73 -22.84
N ASP A 461 -2.82 10.30 -24.02
CA ASP A 461 -2.93 11.75 -24.28
C ASP A 461 -4.37 12.19 -24.59
N HIS A 462 -5.30 11.25 -24.81
CA HIS A 462 -6.71 11.55 -25.06
C HIS A 462 -7.43 11.84 -23.75
N GLN A 463 -8.11 13.00 -23.70
CA GLN A 463 -8.87 13.42 -22.54
C GLN A 463 -10.23 14.00 -22.96
N GLU A 464 -11.29 13.50 -22.31
CA GLU A 464 -12.66 14.00 -22.40
C GLU A 464 -13.09 14.61 -21.06
N GLN A 465 -13.68 15.81 -21.12
CA GLN A 465 -14.15 16.53 -19.93
C GLN A 465 -15.67 16.62 -19.92
N TYR A 466 -16.27 16.29 -18.76
CA TYR A 466 -17.71 16.23 -18.59
C TYR A 466 -18.16 17.05 -17.37
N ALA A 467 -19.29 17.76 -17.46
CA ALA A 467 -19.99 18.26 -16.29
C ALA A 467 -20.73 17.10 -15.60
N ALA A 468 -20.75 17.09 -14.26
CA ALA A 468 -21.38 15.99 -13.50
C ALA A 468 -22.89 15.81 -13.85
N ASN A 469 -23.59 16.90 -14.20
CA ASN A 469 -25.01 16.91 -14.57
C ASN A 469 -25.26 16.87 -16.09
N GLN A 470 -24.24 16.61 -16.91
CA GLN A 470 -24.37 16.47 -18.35
C GLN A 470 -25.24 15.25 -18.67
N ALA A 471 -26.05 15.39 -19.75
CA ALA A 471 -26.77 14.24 -20.29
C ALA A 471 -25.82 13.34 -21.09
N PHE A 472 -25.95 12.03 -20.91
CA PHE A 472 -25.19 11.02 -21.62
C PHE A 472 -26.13 10.11 -22.43
N ASP A 473 -25.72 9.72 -23.62
CA ASP A 473 -26.42 8.67 -24.35
C ASP A 473 -26.03 7.31 -23.79
N MET A 474 -26.92 6.74 -23.01
CA MET A 474 -26.78 5.44 -22.33
C MET A 474 -27.59 4.34 -23.00
N THR A 475 -28.09 4.56 -24.22
CA THR A 475 -28.98 3.62 -24.95
C THR A 475 -28.38 2.21 -25.06
N ASN A 476 -27.07 2.12 -25.28
CA ASN A 476 -26.35 0.85 -25.36
C ASN A 476 -25.52 0.54 -24.09
N GLY A 477 -25.81 1.22 -22.99
CA GLY A 477 -25.13 1.06 -21.70
C GLY A 477 -23.84 1.89 -21.55
N ALA A 478 -23.39 2.06 -20.31
CA ALA A 478 -22.28 2.94 -19.95
C ALA A 478 -20.95 2.53 -20.61
N LYS A 479 -20.64 1.22 -20.69
CA LYS A 479 -19.39 0.75 -21.34
C LYS A 479 -19.35 1.13 -22.81
N GLN A 480 -20.46 0.98 -23.53
CA GLN A 480 -20.51 1.37 -24.95
C GLN A 480 -20.36 2.89 -25.12
N ALA A 481 -20.95 3.69 -24.21
CA ALA A 481 -20.78 5.14 -24.23
C ALA A 481 -19.31 5.54 -24.02
N VAL A 482 -18.60 4.88 -23.11
CA VAL A 482 -17.16 5.08 -22.90
C VAL A 482 -16.35 4.64 -24.13
N LEU A 483 -16.65 3.49 -24.74
CA LEU A 483 -15.93 3.01 -25.92
C LEU A 483 -16.18 3.86 -27.16
N VAL A 484 -17.32 4.53 -27.27
CA VAL A 484 -17.57 5.54 -28.33
C VAL A 484 -16.68 6.76 -28.14
N ALA A 485 -16.49 7.21 -26.88
CA ALA A 485 -15.61 8.32 -26.56
C ALA A 485 -14.11 7.95 -26.68
N PHE A 486 -13.76 6.69 -26.40
CA PHE A 486 -12.39 6.16 -26.42
C PHE A 486 -12.30 4.89 -27.28
N PRO A 487 -12.41 5.00 -28.60
CA PRO A 487 -12.41 3.85 -29.51
C PRO A 487 -11.08 3.08 -29.51
N GLU A 488 -9.97 3.72 -29.13
CA GLU A 488 -8.65 3.12 -29.00
C GLU A 488 -8.58 2.08 -27.89
N GLN A 489 -9.50 2.08 -26.92
CA GLN A 489 -9.53 1.14 -25.80
C GLN A 489 -9.71 -0.32 -26.23
N VAL A 490 -10.37 -0.57 -27.33
CA VAL A 490 -10.58 -1.93 -27.86
C VAL A 490 -9.28 -2.63 -28.33
N ASN A 491 -8.19 -1.87 -28.49
CA ASN A 491 -6.89 -2.40 -28.88
C ASN A 491 -6.11 -3.02 -27.71
N TYR A 492 -6.57 -2.82 -26.46
CA TYR A 492 -5.92 -3.36 -25.27
C TYR A 492 -6.50 -4.74 -24.92
N THR A 493 -5.69 -5.78 -25.10
CA THR A 493 -6.05 -7.17 -24.81
C THR A 493 -5.12 -7.78 -23.77
N ASP A 494 -5.58 -8.86 -23.11
CA ASP A 494 -4.76 -9.65 -22.17
C ASP A 494 -3.98 -10.78 -22.88
N GLN A 495 -3.81 -10.71 -24.17
CA GLN A 495 -2.99 -11.71 -24.88
C GLN A 495 -1.55 -11.65 -24.33
N VAL A 496 -1.02 -12.84 -24.05
CA VAL A 496 0.39 -12.99 -23.65
C VAL A 496 1.27 -12.46 -24.78
N ASP A 497 2.13 -11.49 -24.47
CA ASP A 497 3.12 -11.04 -25.44
C ASP A 497 4.13 -12.14 -25.68
N GLN A 498 4.16 -12.63 -26.91
CA GLN A 498 5.25 -13.46 -27.41
C GLN A 498 6.42 -12.61 -27.95
N VAL A 499 6.33 -11.30 -27.81
CA VAL A 499 7.37 -10.39 -28.29
C VAL A 499 8.55 -10.45 -27.32
N GLN A 500 9.62 -11.04 -27.78
CA GLN A 500 10.95 -10.89 -27.18
C GLN A 500 11.31 -9.40 -27.19
N VAL A 501 11.73 -8.90 -26.02
CA VAL A 501 12.37 -7.58 -25.89
C VAL A 501 13.79 -7.69 -26.39
#